data_c9086002127efb1d4c2ffb64c2e7ae97
#
_entry.id   c9086002127efb1d4c2ffb64c2e7ae97
#
_cell.length_a   1.000
_cell.length_b   1.000
_cell.length_c   1.000
_cell.angle_alpha   90.00
_cell.angle_beta   90.00
_cell.angle_gamma   90.00
#
_symmetry.space_group_name_H-M   'P 1'
#
loop_
_entity.id
_entity.type
_entity.pdbx_description
1 polymer ?
#
loop_
_entity_poly.entity_id
_entity_poly.type
_entity_poly.pdbx_seq_one_letter_code
_entity_poly.pdbx_strand_id
1 'polypeptide(L)'
;DALYDAIYGLVYRADISDLEALVNKGDGIVENADQYIQNEAWTSFETVLAEAKSVLEDANATQDAVDTAVKDLTAAISALRMIPDKDALEALIGEAEAINTNKYTAKSVATMKAALSTAKAVLNDAEATEEEVADAVETLENSIDGLVEKSTSTSSKGSTSANVGN
;
A
#
# COMPACT_ATOMS: atom_id res chain seq x y z
N ASP A 1 -46.58 -40.68 17.57
CA ASP A 1 -45.54 -41.67 17.32
C ASP A 1 -44.17 -41.08 17.58
N ALA A 2 -43.65 -41.38 18.82
CA ALA A 2 -42.41 -40.80 19.33
C ALA A 2 -41.18 -40.94 18.41
N LEU A 3 -41.16 -41.96 17.54
CA LEU A 3 -40.08 -42.14 16.55
C LEU A 3 -40.15 -41.12 15.39
N TYR A 4 -41.36 -40.76 14.97
CA TYR A 4 -41.56 -39.74 13.94
C TYR A 4 -41.18 -38.34 14.48
N ASP A 5 -41.57 -38.04 15.72
CA ASP A 5 -41.23 -36.78 16.38
C ASP A 5 -39.71 -36.64 16.63
N ALA A 6 -39.03 -37.78 16.95
CA ALA A 6 -37.58 -37.82 17.09
C ALA A 6 -36.83 -37.63 15.77
N ILE A 7 -37.38 -38.12 14.63
CA ILE A 7 -36.80 -37.97 13.30
C ILE A 7 -37.02 -36.54 12.81
N TYR A 8 -38.18 -35.93 13.01
CA TYR A 8 -38.47 -34.54 12.65
C TYR A 8 -37.75 -33.52 13.56
N GLY A 9 -37.32 -33.93 14.76
CA GLY A 9 -36.52 -33.11 15.68
C GLY A 9 -34.99 -33.19 15.42
N LEU A 10 -34.56 -34.01 14.49
CA LEU A 10 -33.17 -34.01 14.01
C LEU A 10 -32.90 -32.75 13.15
N VAL A 11 -32.59 -31.66 13.80
CA VAL A 11 -32.04 -30.49 13.12
C VAL A 11 -30.64 -30.88 12.61
N TYR A 12 -30.48 -30.89 11.30
CA TYR A 12 -29.17 -31.07 10.69
C TYR A 12 -28.29 -29.87 11.12
N ARG A 13 -27.25 -30.16 11.90
CA ARG A 13 -26.33 -29.07 12.30
C ARG A 13 -25.59 -28.57 11.07
N ALA A 14 -25.52 -27.26 10.94
CA ALA A 14 -24.74 -26.65 9.88
C ALA A 14 -23.27 -27.09 9.96
N ASP A 15 -22.63 -27.23 8.84
CA ASP A 15 -21.17 -27.38 8.75
C ASP A 15 -20.54 -26.00 8.92
N ILE A 16 -19.88 -25.81 10.04
CA ILE A 16 -19.25 -24.53 10.42
C ILE A 16 -17.74 -24.51 10.18
N SER A 17 -17.16 -25.58 9.63
CA SER A 17 -15.70 -25.76 9.52
C SER A 17 -15.02 -24.65 8.74
N ASP A 18 -15.61 -24.22 7.61
CA ASP A 18 -15.06 -23.17 6.79
C ASP A 18 -15.17 -21.79 7.47
N LEU A 19 -16.29 -21.57 8.17
CA LEU A 19 -16.50 -20.33 8.93
C LEU A 19 -15.53 -20.24 10.10
N GLU A 20 -15.30 -21.34 10.82
CA GLU A 20 -14.35 -21.41 11.93
C GLU A 20 -12.92 -21.12 11.46
N ALA A 21 -12.50 -21.72 10.35
CA ALA A 21 -11.18 -21.46 9.75
C ALA A 21 -11.03 -19.99 9.35
N LEU A 22 -12.09 -19.40 8.78
CA LEU A 22 -12.08 -18.01 8.31
C LEU A 22 -12.10 -17.01 9.47
N VAL A 23 -12.83 -17.30 10.55
CA VAL A 23 -12.83 -16.48 11.77
C VAL A 23 -11.44 -16.52 12.43
N ASN A 24 -10.81 -17.68 12.52
CA ASN A 24 -9.45 -17.81 13.04
C ASN A 24 -8.44 -16.99 12.20
N LYS A 25 -8.61 -16.98 10.88
CA LYS A 25 -7.82 -16.10 9.99
C LYS A 25 -8.10 -14.62 10.27
N GLY A 26 -9.36 -14.25 10.45
CA GLY A 26 -9.75 -12.89 10.81
C GLY A 26 -9.16 -12.44 12.15
N ASP A 27 -9.13 -13.28 13.15
CA ASP A 27 -8.50 -12.99 14.44
C ASP A 27 -6.99 -12.77 14.29
N GLY A 28 -6.30 -13.58 13.49
CA GLY A 28 -4.89 -13.37 13.17
C GLY A 28 -4.63 -12.04 12.44
N ILE A 29 -5.57 -11.56 11.62
CA ILE A 29 -5.48 -10.22 11.00
C ILE A 29 -5.62 -9.13 12.05
N VAL A 30 -6.56 -9.26 13.00
CA VAL A 30 -6.72 -8.29 14.11
C VAL A 30 -5.49 -8.24 15.01
N GLU A 31 -4.84 -9.37 15.27
CA GLU A 31 -3.58 -9.43 16.04
C GLU A 31 -2.43 -8.67 15.35
N ASN A 32 -2.48 -8.52 14.04
CA ASN A 32 -1.51 -7.81 13.22
C ASN A 32 -2.10 -6.53 12.59
N ALA A 33 -3.00 -5.87 13.30
CA ALA A 33 -3.73 -4.69 12.83
C ALA A 33 -2.82 -3.53 12.40
N ASP A 34 -1.63 -3.43 12.98
CA ASP A 34 -0.59 -2.45 12.66
C ASP A 34 -0.01 -2.59 11.24
N GLN A 35 -0.20 -3.75 10.60
CA GLN A 35 0.22 -3.97 9.21
C GLN A 35 -0.84 -3.56 8.18
N TYR A 36 -2.03 -3.15 8.62
CA TYR A 36 -3.15 -2.84 7.73
C TYR A 36 -3.58 -1.38 7.81
N ILE A 37 -4.06 -0.85 6.69
CA ILE A 37 -4.63 0.49 6.64
C ILE A 37 -5.97 0.49 7.37
N GLN A 38 -6.08 1.29 8.44
CA GLN A 38 -7.25 1.37 9.31
C GLN A 38 -8.27 2.39 8.77
N ASN A 39 -8.92 2.04 7.66
CA ASN A 39 -9.92 2.85 6.99
C ASN A 39 -11.33 2.24 7.13
N GLU A 40 -12.27 2.66 6.28
CA GLU A 40 -13.65 2.15 6.28
C GLU A 40 -13.72 0.64 6.02
N ALA A 41 -12.82 0.09 5.17
CA ALA A 41 -12.75 -1.35 4.92
C ALA A 41 -12.33 -2.13 6.18
N TRP A 42 -11.41 -1.59 6.98
CA TRP A 42 -11.04 -2.17 8.27
C TRP A 42 -12.22 -2.19 9.24
N THR A 43 -12.93 -1.07 9.39
CA THR A 43 -14.11 -0.98 10.28
C THR A 43 -15.22 -1.95 9.85
N SER A 44 -15.44 -2.09 8.54
CA SER A 44 -16.39 -3.06 7.98
C SER A 44 -15.95 -4.49 8.28
N PHE A 45 -14.65 -4.80 8.13
CA PHE A 45 -14.10 -6.10 8.44
C PHE A 45 -14.30 -6.48 9.91
N GLU A 46 -14.02 -5.59 10.86
CA GLU A 46 -14.23 -5.84 12.29
C GLU A 46 -15.71 -6.14 12.60
N THR A 47 -16.62 -5.41 11.96
CA THR A 47 -18.06 -5.63 12.12
C THR A 47 -18.48 -7.02 11.60
N VAL A 48 -18.07 -7.35 10.37
CA VAL A 48 -18.39 -8.64 9.74
C VAL A 48 -17.75 -9.81 10.50
N LEU A 49 -16.53 -9.64 11.02
CA LEU A 49 -15.89 -10.64 11.86
C LEU A 49 -16.67 -10.90 13.16
N ALA A 50 -17.20 -9.85 13.79
CA ALA A 50 -18.02 -9.99 14.99
C ALA A 50 -19.36 -10.70 14.68
N GLU A 51 -19.98 -10.40 13.53
CA GLU A 51 -21.19 -11.10 13.06
C GLU A 51 -20.91 -12.57 12.78
N ALA A 52 -19.80 -12.89 12.10
CA ALA A 52 -19.37 -14.25 11.83
C ALA A 52 -19.15 -15.07 13.13
N LYS A 53 -18.53 -14.47 14.14
CA LYS A 53 -18.38 -15.08 15.48
C LYS A 53 -19.74 -15.37 16.13
N SER A 54 -20.69 -14.45 16.02
CA SER A 54 -22.04 -14.64 16.55
C SER A 54 -22.75 -15.82 15.89
N VAL A 55 -22.55 -16.03 14.58
CA VAL A 55 -23.08 -17.19 13.85
C VAL A 55 -22.44 -18.50 14.34
N LEU A 56 -21.13 -18.50 14.62
CA LEU A 56 -20.44 -19.67 15.18
C LEU A 56 -20.93 -20.05 16.59
N GLU A 57 -21.31 -19.08 17.40
CA GLU A 57 -21.82 -19.28 18.76
C GLU A 57 -23.28 -19.71 18.79
N ASP A 58 -24.03 -19.49 17.70
CA ASP A 58 -25.44 -19.91 17.62
C ASP A 58 -25.58 -21.40 17.31
N ALA A 59 -25.94 -22.16 18.32
CA ALA A 59 -26.19 -23.62 18.20
C ALA A 59 -27.32 -23.98 17.21
N ASN A 60 -28.15 -23.00 16.82
CA ASN A 60 -29.27 -23.15 15.88
C ASN A 60 -29.00 -22.49 14.53
N ALA A 61 -27.76 -22.06 14.26
CA ALA A 61 -27.41 -21.47 12.98
C ALA A 61 -27.79 -22.40 11.83
N THR A 62 -28.45 -21.82 10.83
CA THR A 62 -28.78 -22.55 9.59
C THR A 62 -27.57 -22.59 8.67
N GLN A 63 -27.52 -23.57 7.73
CA GLN A 63 -26.45 -23.61 6.72
C GLN A 63 -26.40 -22.32 5.90
N ASP A 64 -27.55 -21.77 5.52
CA ASP A 64 -27.62 -20.51 4.79
C ASP A 64 -27.00 -19.32 5.56
N ALA A 65 -27.17 -19.30 6.88
CA ALA A 65 -26.54 -18.27 7.73
C ALA A 65 -25.02 -18.43 7.78
N VAL A 66 -24.53 -19.68 7.90
CA VAL A 66 -23.10 -20.00 7.87
C VAL A 66 -22.49 -19.64 6.52
N ASP A 67 -23.12 -20.04 5.42
CA ASP A 67 -22.63 -19.76 4.05
C ASP A 67 -22.60 -18.24 3.76
N THR A 68 -23.59 -17.50 4.27
CA THR A 68 -23.63 -16.04 4.17
C THR A 68 -22.47 -15.42 4.94
N ALA A 69 -22.25 -15.85 6.19
CA ALA A 69 -21.13 -15.36 7.01
C ALA A 69 -19.77 -15.65 6.38
N VAL A 70 -19.58 -16.84 5.81
CA VAL A 70 -18.35 -17.19 5.05
C VAL A 70 -18.13 -16.24 3.87
N LYS A 71 -19.18 -16.00 3.10
CA LYS A 71 -19.11 -15.11 1.93
C LYS A 71 -18.77 -13.68 2.33
N ASP A 72 -19.47 -13.16 3.32
CA ASP A 72 -19.33 -11.76 3.74
C ASP A 72 -17.97 -11.52 4.41
N LEU A 73 -17.51 -12.45 5.27
CA LEU A 73 -16.18 -12.35 5.88
C LEU A 73 -15.07 -12.52 4.85
N THR A 74 -15.24 -13.39 3.84
CA THR A 74 -14.29 -13.51 2.73
C THR A 74 -14.18 -12.21 1.94
N ALA A 75 -15.30 -11.55 1.65
CA ALA A 75 -15.32 -10.28 0.95
C ALA A 75 -14.67 -9.17 1.78
N ALA A 76 -14.98 -9.11 3.07
CA ALA A 76 -14.41 -8.12 3.99
C ALA A 76 -12.87 -8.28 4.13
N ILE A 77 -12.37 -9.49 4.28
CA ILE A 77 -10.91 -9.77 4.31
C ILE A 77 -10.25 -9.37 2.97
N SER A 78 -10.91 -9.63 1.84
CA SER A 78 -10.37 -9.30 0.51
C SER A 78 -10.32 -7.79 0.24
N ALA A 79 -11.10 -7.00 0.96
CA ALA A 79 -11.10 -5.54 0.86
C ALA A 79 -10.00 -4.87 1.70
N LEU A 80 -9.36 -5.61 2.60
CA LEU A 80 -8.29 -5.09 3.45
C LEU A 80 -7.04 -4.78 2.61
N ARG A 81 -6.35 -3.73 2.99
CA ARG A 81 -5.08 -3.32 2.37
C ARG A 81 -3.98 -3.26 3.43
N MET A 82 -2.83 -3.83 3.10
CA MET A 82 -1.63 -3.69 3.92
C MET A 82 -1.02 -2.30 3.75
N ILE A 83 -0.36 -1.81 4.79
CA ILE A 83 0.45 -0.59 4.73
C ILE A 83 1.68 -0.91 3.88
N PRO A 84 1.95 -0.18 2.78
CA PRO A 84 3.14 -0.42 1.97
C PRO A 84 4.42 -0.02 2.71
N ASP A 85 5.50 -0.74 2.43
CA ASP A 85 6.83 -0.34 2.86
C ASP A 85 7.27 0.92 2.10
N LYS A 86 7.61 1.98 2.82
CA LYS A 86 8.02 3.27 2.30
C LYS A 86 9.48 3.63 2.59
N ASP A 87 10.25 2.72 3.18
CA ASP A 87 11.64 2.99 3.60
C ASP A 87 12.53 3.37 2.42
N ALA A 88 12.37 2.69 1.28
CA ALA A 88 13.11 3.01 0.05
C ALA A 88 12.74 4.41 -0.48
N LEU A 89 11.46 4.77 -0.44
CA LEU A 89 10.98 6.09 -0.87
C LEU A 89 11.53 7.19 0.05
N GLU A 90 11.53 6.98 1.36
CA GLU A 90 12.06 7.92 2.35
C GLU A 90 13.56 8.14 2.16
N ALA A 91 14.34 7.06 1.97
CA ALA A 91 15.76 7.13 1.71
C ALA A 91 16.06 7.92 0.43
N LEU A 92 15.34 7.65 -0.66
CA LEU A 92 15.52 8.32 -1.94
C LEU A 92 15.15 9.81 -1.89
N ILE A 93 14.12 10.17 -1.13
CA ILE A 93 13.77 11.58 -0.84
C ILE A 93 14.94 12.29 -0.15
N GLY A 94 15.55 11.64 0.85
CA GLY A 94 16.73 12.17 1.55
C GLY A 94 17.92 12.39 0.60
N GLU A 95 18.19 11.46 -0.31
CA GLU A 95 19.22 11.58 -1.33
C GLU A 95 18.94 12.76 -2.28
N ALA A 96 17.71 12.86 -2.78
CA ALA A 96 17.29 13.94 -3.67
C ALA A 96 17.43 15.33 -3.03
N GLU A 97 17.13 15.47 -1.74
CA GLU A 97 17.27 16.70 -0.97
C GLU A 97 18.74 17.10 -0.75
N ALA A 98 19.63 16.12 -0.63
CA ALA A 98 21.06 16.35 -0.45
C ALA A 98 21.77 16.78 -1.74
N ILE A 99 21.13 16.67 -2.92
CA ILE A 99 21.73 17.04 -4.20
C ILE A 99 22.00 18.54 -4.27
N ASN A 100 23.25 18.90 -4.60
CA ASN A 100 23.61 20.30 -4.86
C ASN A 100 23.12 20.74 -6.24
N THR A 101 21.92 21.29 -6.27
CA THR A 101 21.21 21.70 -7.50
C THR A 101 21.91 22.83 -8.26
N ASN A 102 22.86 23.55 -7.64
CA ASN A 102 23.59 24.65 -8.31
C ASN A 102 24.47 24.16 -9.46
N LYS A 103 24.85 22.88 -9.48
CA LYS A 103 25.67 22.28 -10.54
C LYS A 103 24.89 21.95 -11.82
N TYR A 104 23.56 21.85 -11.72
CA TYR A 104 22.69 21.35 -12.78
C TYR A 104 21.87 22.44 -13.46
N THR A 105 21.34 22.14 -14.64
CA THR A 105 20.52 23.08 -15.41
C THR A 105 19.17 23.31 -14.69
N ALA A 106 18.63 24.51 -14.82
CA ALA A 106 17.36 24.86 -14.17
C ALA A 106 16.20 23.95 -14.61
N LYS A 107 16.21 23.48 -15.87
CA LYS A 107 15.17 22.58 -16.40
C LYS A 107 15.21 21.22 -15.72
N SER A 108 16.36 20.55 -15.65
CA SER A 108 16.46 19.23 -15.03
C SER A 108 16.21 19.30 -13.52
N VAL A 109 16.65 20.35 -12.84
CA VAL A 109 16.35 20.60 -11.43
C VAL A 109 14.85 20.80 -11.18
N ALA A 110 14.15 21.50 -12.09
CA ALA A 110 12.70 21.69 -11.95
C ALA A 110 11.95 20.35 -12.06
N THR A 111 12.36 19.47 -12.97
CA THR A 111 11.79 18.12 -13.12
C THR A 111 12.00 17.29 -11.84
N MET A 112 13.23 17.25 -11.32
CA MET A 112 13.54 16.55 -10.09
C MET A 112 12.74 17.09 -8.88
N LYS A 113 12.62 18.41 -8.75
CA LYS A 113 11.83 19.01 -7.67
C LYS A 113 10.34 18.68 -7.75
N ALA A 114 9.78 18.58 -8.97
CA ALA A 114 8.41 18.16 -9.16
C ALA A 114 8.22 16.69 -8.72
N ALA A 115 9.11 15.78 -9.15
CA ALA A 115 9.11 14.39 -8.72
C ALA A 115 9.29 14.26 -7.19
N LEU A 116 10.19 15.02 -6.60
CA LEU A 116 10.39 15.06 -5.15
C LEU A 116 9.14 15.52 -4.39
N SER A 117 8.41 16.50 -4.92
CA SER A 117 7.14 16.94 -4.33
C SER A 117 6.08 15.84 -4.35
N THR A 118 5.97 15.10 -5.46
CA THR A 118 5.06 13.95 -5.59
C THR A 118 5.46 12.83 -4.63
N ALA A 119 6.74 12.50 -4.59
CA ALA A 119 7.28 11.47 -3.68
C ALA A 119 6.95 11.77 -2.21
N LYS A 120 7.11 13.02 -1.79
CA LYS A 120 6.73 13.47 -0.44
C LYS A 120 5.24 13.38 -0.17
N ALA A 121 4.40 13.66 -1.17
CA ALA A 121 2.96 13.52 -1.03
C ALA A 121 2.57 12.05 -0.79
N VAL A 122 3.14 11.13 -1.58
CA VAL A 122 2.92 9.67 -1.42
C VAL A 122 3.48 9.16 -0.08
N LEU A 123 4.66 9.64 0.36
CA LEU A 123 5.23 9.28 1.65
C LEU A 123 4.28 9.62 2.81
N ASN A 124 3.65 10.80 2.75
CA ASN A 124 2.75 11.30 3.79
C ASN A 124 1.30 10.81 3.64
N ASP A 125 0.96 10.15 2.55
CA ASP A 125 -0.37 9.58 2.35
C ASP A 125 -0.51 8.26 3.12
N ALA A 126 -1.38 8.23 4.13
CA ALA A 126 -1.64 7.03 4.93
C ALA A 126 -2.37 5.93 4.12
N GLU A 127 -3.01 6.30 3.01
CA GLU A 127 -3.75 5.37 2.16
C GLU A 127 -3.03 5.04 0.84
N ALA A 128 -1.78 5.48 0.68
CA ALA A 128 -0.99 5.16 -0.50
C ALA A 128 -0.96 3.65 -0.76
N THR A 129 -1.05 3.30 -2.02
CA THR A 129 -0.91 1.91 -2.47
C THR A 129 0.56 1.54 -2.68
N GLU A 130 0.85 0.25 -2.69
CA GLU A 130 2.18 -0.26 -3.05
C GLU A 130 2.61 0.20 -4.46
N GLU A 131 1.67 0.25 -5.42
CA GLU A 131 1.88 0.75 -6.77
C GLU A 131 2.26 2.24 -6.78
N GLU A 132 1.52 3.08 -6.04
CA GLU A 132 1.84 4.51 -5.93
C GLU A 132 3.20 4.76 -5.27
N VAL A 133 3.59 3.96 -4.29
CA VAL A 133 4.92 4.02 -3.68
C VAL A 133 6.00 3.62 -4.69
N ALA A 134 5.81 2.52 -5.43
CA ALA A 134 6.74 2.06 -6.46
C ALA A 134 6.89 3.09 -7.60
N ASP A 135 5.79 3.64 -8.10
CA ASP A 135 5.78 4.68 -9.14
C ASP A 135 6.49 5.96 -8.68
N ALA A 136 6.30 6.33 -7.41
CA ALA A 136 6.98 7.50 -6.83
C ALA A 136 8.49 7.29 -6.73
N VAL A 137 8.95 6.10 -6.35
CA VAL A 137 10.37 5.72 -6.34
C VAL A 137 10.94 5.81 -7.75
N GLU A 138 10.33 5.12 -8.73
CA GLU A 138 10.81 5.11 -10.12
C GLU A 138 10.85 6.51 -10.72
N THR A 139 9.81 7.31 -10.51
CA THR A 139 9.73 8.67 -11.03
C THR A 139 10.82 9.57 -10.43
N LEU A 140 11.09 9.45 -9.13
CA LEU A 140 12.12 10.23 -8.46
C LEU A 140 13.53 9.79 -8.89
N GLU A 141 13.80 8.48 -8.97
CA GLU A 141 15.06 7.94 -9.50
C GLU A 141 15.35 8.44 -10.92
N ASN A 142 14.39 8.28 -11.84
CA ASN A 142 14.51 8.75 -13.21
C ASN A 142 14.77 10.27 -13.29
N SER A 143 14.21 11.04 -12.37
CA SER A 143 14.41 12.48 -12.33
C SER A 143 15.78 12.90 -11.79
N ILE A 144 16.35 12.10 -10.89
CA ILE A 144 17.72 12.28 -10.38
C ILE A 144 18.73 11.92 -11.46
N ASP A 145 18.54 10.78 -12.13
CA ASP A 145 19.37 10.33 -13.24
C ASP A 145 19.30 11.29 -14.44
N GLY A 146 18.17 11.93 -14.64
CA GLY A 146 17.95 12.94 -15.66
C GLY A 146 18.57 14.32 -15.37
N LEU A 147 19.33 14.46 -14.28
CA LEU A 147 19.99 15.73 -13.97
C LEU A 147 21.13 16.04 -14.96
N VAL A 148 21.06 17.21 -15.59
CA VAL A 148 22.01 17.67 -16.60
C VAL A 148 22.92 18.74 -15.98
N GLU A 149 24.22 18.50 -15.96
CA GLU A 149 25.19 19.47 -15.46
C GLU A 149 25.25 20.72 -16.36
N LYS A 150 25.47 21.87 -15.72
CA LYS A 150 25.74 23.12 -16.46
C LYS A 150 27.07 22.99 -17.17
N SER A 151 27.10 23.30 -18.48
CA SER A 151 28.36 23.40 -19.21
C SER A 151 29.22 24.49 -18.60
N THR A 152 30.34 24.12 -17.98
CA THR A 152 31.40 25.06 -17.64
C THR A 152 32.14 25.40 -18.94
N SER A 153 31.69 26.41 -19.67
CA SER A 153 32.48 26.95 -20.76
C SER A 153 33.73 27.63 -20.16
N THR A 154 34.82 26.89 -20.04
CA THR A 154 36.14 27.45 -19.90
C THR A 154 36.41 28.22 -21.20
N SER A 155 36.18 29.54 -21.19
CA SER A 155 36.60 30.44 -22.22
C SER A 155 38.14 30.42 -22.25
N SER A 156 38.71 29.54 -23.07
CA SER A 156 40.12 29.59 -23.45
C SER A 156 40.31 30.88 -24.27
N LYS A 157 40.73 31.90 -23.57
CA LYS A 157 41.15 33.17 -24.18
C LYS A 157 42.40 32.89 -25.00
N GLY A 158 42.19 32.64 -26.30
CA GLY A 158 43.30 32.48 -27.24
C GLY A 158 44.19 33.69 -27.21
N SER A 159 45.42 33.46 -26.83
CA SER A 159 46.52 34.42 -26.95
C SER A 159 46.77 34.70 -28.43
N THR A 160 46.37 35.86 -28.92
CA THR A 160 46.84 36.38 -30.20
C THR A 160 48.24 36.89 -29.99
N SER A 161 49.22 36.06 -30.37
CA SER A 161 50.59 36.51 -30.58
C SER A 161 50.66 37.43 -31.80
N ALA A 162 50.77 38.72 -31.58
CA ALA A 162 51.08 39.66 -32.62
C ALA A 162 52.58 39.49 -32.96
N ASN A 163 52.87 38.95 -34.12
CA ASN A 163 54.23 38.96 -34.73
C ASN A 163 54.40 40.27 -35.47
N VAL A 164 55.20 41.16 -34.89
CA VAL A 164 55.70 42.34 -35.57
C VAL A 164 57.06 41.95 -36.18
N GLY A 165 57.07 41.65 -37.46
CA GLY A 165 58.29 41.53 -38.29
C GLY A 165 58.62 42.80 -39.03
N ASN A 166 59.85 43.21 -38.92
CA ASN A 166 60.50 44.25 -39.63
C ASN A 166 60.69 43.89 -41.11
#